data_d9fc6795bd7309ac414230899b1c6cac
#
_entry.id   d9fc6795bd7309ac414230899b1c6cac
#
_cell.length_a   1.000
_cell.length_b   1.000
_cell.length_c   1.000
_cell.angle_alpha   90.00
_cell.angle_beta   90.00
_cell.angle_gamma   90.00
#
_symmetry.space_group_name_H-M   'P 1'
#
loop_
_entity.id
_entity.type
_entity.pdbx_description
1 polymer ?
#
loop_
_entity_poly.entity_id
_entity_poly.type
_entity_poly.pdbx_seq_one_letter_code
_entity_poly.pdbx_strand_id
1 'polypeptide(L)'
;AMAGVSGHVAAQDDPIKVGVLHSLSGTMAISETALKETIEMLVEQQNEQGGLLGRELEPVVVDPASDWPRFAEQARQLLEDEEVDVVFGTWTSVSRKSVLPVFEELNGLLFYPVQYEGEESSENVFYLGAAPNQQAIPAVDYLKNEVGVERWALLGTDYVYPRTTNKILEQYLKDAGVADEDIMINY
;
A
#
# COMPACT_ATOMS: atom_id res chain seq x y z
N ALA A 1 -39.07 -8.99 42.65
CA ALA A 1 -38.02 -9.76 42.00
C ALA A 1 -37.97 -9.38 40.52
N MET A 2 -36.99 -8.54 40.16
CA MET A 2 -36.69 -8.26 38.73
C MET A 2 -35.64 -9.27 38.28
N ALA A 3 -36.01 -10.16 37.38
CA ALA A 3 -35.08 -11.04 36.73
C ALA A 3 -34.42 -10.28 35.57
N GLY A 4 -33.12 -9.95 35.73
CA GLY A 4 -32.33 -9.38 34.66
C GLY A 4 -32.09 -10.45 33.57
N VAL A 5 -32.63 -10.23 32.41
CA VAL A 5 -32.28 -11.00 31.21
C VAL A 5 -30.93 -10.50 30.75
N SER A 6 -29.86 -11.21 31.12
CA SER A 6 -28.55 -11.06 30.51
C SER A 6 -28.63 -11.63 29.08
N GLY A 7 -28.90 -10.76 28.11
CA GLY A 7 -28.76 -11.12 26.72
C GLY A 7 -27.28 -11.37 26.45
N HIS A 8 -26.88 -12.63 26.34
CA HIS A 8 -25.62 -12.97 25.68
C HIS A 8 -25.79 -12.59 24.21
N VAL A 9 -25.14 -11.52 23.78
CA VAL A 9 -24.83 -11.32 22.38
C VAL A 9 -23.92 -12.51 22.03
N ALA A 10 -24.43 -13.47 21.26
CA ALA A 10 -23.60 -14.51 20.69
C ALA A 10 -22.48 -13.79 19.94
N ALA A 11 -21.24 -14.04 20.34
CA ALA A 11 -20.09 -13.64 19.52
C ALA A 11 -20.32 -14.28 18.14
N GLN A 12 -20.14 -13.52 17.09
CA GLN A 12 -20.18 -14.02 15.74
C GLN A 12 -19.00 -15.00 15.63
N ASP A 13 -19.26 -16.29 15.50
CA ASP A 13 -18.22 -17.34 15.52
C ASP A 13 -17.42 -17.37 14.20
N ASP A 14 -17.87 -16.63 13.17
CA ASP A 14 -17.22 -16.59 11.87
C ASP A 14 -15.89 -15.80 11.93
N PRO A 15 -14.81 -16.29 11.30
CA PRO A 15 -13.53 -15.62 11.28
C PRO A 15 -13.63 -14.24 10.62
N ILE A 16 -12.68 -13.36 10.94
CA ILE A 16 -12.45 -12.09 10.22
C ILE A 16 -11.54 -12.44 9.04
N LYS A 17 -12.05 -12.31 7.83
CA LYS A 17 -11.29 -12.63 6.62
C LYS A 17 -10.38 -11.47 6.23
N VAL A 18 -9.11 -11.77 6.05
CA VAL A 18 -8.05 -10.81 5.67
C VAL A 18 -7.54 -11.16 4.28
N GLY A 19 -7.91 -10.38 3.29
CA GLY A 19 -7.39 -10.52 1.94
C GLY A 19 -5.90 -10.16 1.86
N VAL A 20 -5.11 -11.00 1.18
CA VAL A 20 -3.68 -10.79 0.94
C VAL A 20 -3.44 -10.77 -0.56
N LEU A 21 -3.24 -9.57 -1.11
CA LEU A 21 -3.15 -9.32 -2.55
C LEU A 21 -1.72 -8.96 -2.93
N HIS A 22 -0.88 -9.98 -3.09
CA HIS A 22 0.54 -9.84 -3.44
C HIS A 22 0.96 -10.85 -4.51
N SER A 23 1.81 -10.42 -5.45
CA SER A 23 2.36 -11.30 -6.48
C SER A 23 3.32 -12.34 -5.86
N LEU A 24 2.97 -13.60 -5.97
CA LEU A 24 3.78 -14.74 -5.55
C LEU A 24 4.52 -15.37 -6.74
N SER A 25 4.19 -14.93 -7.94
CA SER A 25 4.85 -15.30 -9.20
C SER A 25 5.08 -14.07 -10.08
N GLY A 26 5.87 -14.22 -11.16
CA GLY A 26 6.26 -13.11 -12.02
C GLY A 26 7.40 -12.26 -11.45
N THR A 27 7.60 -11.06 -12.03
CA THR A 27 8.77 -10.21 -11.76
C THR A 27 8.81 -9.61 -10.36
N MET A 28 7.65 -9.42 -9.72
CA MET A 28 7.54 -8.81 -8.39
C MET A 28 7.55 -9.83 -7.25
N ALA A 29 7.51 -11.13 -7.53
CA ALA A 29 7.47 -12.17 -6.52
C ALA A 29 8.60 -12.07 -5.48
N ILE A 30 9.81 -11.69 -5.91
CA ILE A 30 10.96 -11.55 -5.01
C ILE A 30 10.72 -10.53 -3.88
N SER A 31 9.93 -9.49 -4.14
CA SER A 31 9.61 -8.45 -3.15
C SER A 31 8.29 -8.75 -2.42
N GLU A 32 7.28 -9.21 -3.14
CA GLU A 32 5.93 -9.33 -2.61
C GLU A 32 5.70 -10.60 -1.79
N THR A 33 6.49 -11.68 -2.02
CA THR A 33 6.42 -12.89 -1.19
C THR A 33 6.73 -12.61 0.28
N ALA A 34 7.74 -11.78 0.55
CA ALA A 34 8.09 -11.41 1.93
C ALA A 34 6.98 -10.58 2.61
N LEU A 35 6.24 -9.77 1.86
CA LEU A 35 5.09 -9.02 2.39
C LEU A 35 3.95 -9.97 2.76
N LYS A 36 3.62 -10.91 1.89
CA LYS A 36 2.63 -11.96 2.15
C LYS A 36 3.00 -12.77 3.41
N GLU A 37 4.25 -13.25 3.51
CA GLU A 37 4.72 -14.01 4.67
C GLU A 37 4.67 -13.19 5.96
N THR A 38 4.93 -11.88 5.88
CA THR A 38 4.82 -10.98 7.04
C THR A 38 3.38 -10.88 7.53
N ILE A 39 2.41 -10.77 6.61
CA ILE A 39 0.99 -10.71 6.97
C ILE A 39 0.55 -12.03 7.62
N GLU A 40 0.91 -13.18 7.02
CA GLU A 40 0.57 -14.49 7.59
C GLU A 40 1.16 -14.68 8.99
N MET A 41 2.42 -14.31 9.19
CA MET A 41 3.06 -14.34 10.50
C MET A 41 2.32 -13.48 11.54
N LEU A 42 1.91 -12.27 11.16
CA LEU A 42 1.19 -11.38 12.06
C LEU A 42 -0.22 -11.89 12.37
N VAL A 43 -0.89 -12.49 11.40
CA VAL A 43 -2.19 -13.15 11.58
C VAL A 43 -2.05 -14.33 12.56
N GLU A 44 -1.04 -15.17 12.38
CA GLU A 44 -0.76 -16.30 13.29
C GLU A 44 -0.51 -15.80 14.71
N GLN A 45 0.38 -14.82 14.90
CA GLN A 45 0.66 -14.21 16.20
C GLN A 45 -0.58 -13.60 16.86
N GLN A 46 -1.45 -12.96 16.09
CA GLN A 46 -2.70 -12.40 16.62
C GLN A 46 -3.67 -13.50 17.04
N ASN A 47 -3.76 -14.57 16.27
CA ASN A 47 -4.61 -15.72 16.59
C ASN A 47 -4.12 -16.47 17.83
N GLU A 48 -2.80 -16.62 18.03
CA GLU A 48 -2.23 -17.17 19.26
C GLU A 48 -2.58 -16.34 20.51
N GLN A 49 -2.84 -15.05 20.35
CA GLN A 49 -3.29 -14.13 21.40
C GLN A 49 -4.82 -14.12 21.59
N GLY A 50 -5.57 -14.95 20.87
CA GLY A 50 -7.02 -15.06 20.94
C GLY A 50 -7.77 -14.32 19.85
N GLY A 51 -7.11 -14.01 18.74
CA GLY A 51 -7.72 -13.36 17.59
C GLY A 51 -8.00 -11.87 17.79
N LEU A 52 -8.94 -11.35 17.05
CA LEU A 52 -9.40 -9.95 17.14
C LEU A 52 -10.89 -9.93 17.52
N LEU A 53 -11.22 -9.21 18.59
CA LEU A 53 -12.59 -9.17 19.14
C LEU A 53 -13.16 -10.56 19.49
N GLY A 54 -12.30 -11.53 19.84
CA GLY A 54 -12.68 -12.91 20.14
C GLY A 54 -12.93 -13.78 18.89
N ARG A 55 -12.58 -13.32 17.71
CA ARG A 55 -12.70 -14.03 16.42
C ARG A 55 -11.31 -14.32 15.86
N GLU A 56 -11.12 -15.47 15.24
CA GLU A 56 -9.90 -15.76 14.49
C GLU A 56 -9.79 -14.87 13.24
N LEU A 57 -8.56 -14.57 12.84
CA LEU A 57 -8.24 -13.97 11.55
C LEU A 57 -7.95 -15.08 10.54
N GLU A 58 -8.60 -15.03 9.38
CA GLU A 58 -8.40 -15.99 8.29
C GLU A 58 -7.78 -15.28 7.08
N PRO A 59 -6.51 -15.58 6.71
CA PRO A 59 -5.90 -14.98 5.54
C PRO A 59 -6.42 -15.65 4.26
N VAL A 60 -6.90 -14.84 3.31
CA VAL A 60 -7.29 -15.25 1.97
C VAL A 60 -6.26 -14.73 0.99
N VAL A 61 -5.35 -15.61 0.55
CA VAL A 61 -4.20 -15.24 -0.28
C VAL A 61 -4.49 -15.44 -1.76
N VAL A 62 -4.19 -14.43 -2.57
CA VAL A 62 -4.30 -14.51 -4.03
C VAL A 62 -3.00 -14.10 -4.70
N ASP A 63 -2.73 -14.65 -5.90
CA ASP A 63 -1.53 -14.36 -6.69
C ASP A 63 -1.89 -13.70 -8.04
N PRO A 64 -1.77 -12.38 -8.16
CA PRO A 64 -1.98 -11.68 -9.42
C PRO A 64 -0.82 -11.82 -10.42
N ALA A 65 0.24 -12.58 -10.09
CA ALA A 65 1.34 -12.95 -10.97
C ALA A 65 2.04 -11.75 -11.65
N SER A 66 2.14 -10.62 -10.97
CA SER A 66 2.72 -9.37 -11.48
C SER A 66 2.00 -8.78 -12.71
N ASP A 67 0.74 -9.14 -12.91
CA ASP A 67 -0.12 -8.68 -14.01
C ASP A 67 -1.14 -7.67 -13.50
N TRP A 68 -1.09 -6.43 -14.00
CA TRP A 68 -1.90 -5.33 -13.48
C TRP A 68 -3.42 -5.54 -13.63
N PRO A 69 -3.94 -6.00 -14.79
CA PRO A 69 -5.35 -6.37 -14.91
C PRO A 69 -5.78 -7.43 -13.91
N ARG A 70 -4.95 -8.45 -13.67
CA ARG A 70 -5.24 -9.50 -12.68
C ARG A 70 -5.30 -8.99 -11.25
N PHE A 71 -4.54 -7.95 -10.89
CA PHE A 71 -4.70 -7.29 -9.60
C PHE A 71 -6.13 -6.77 -9.41
N ALA A 72 -6.70 -6.10 -10.40
CA ALA A 72 -8.07 -5.60 -10.33
C ALA A 72 -9.10 -6.74 -10.28
N GLU A 73 -8.92 -7.80 -11.08
CA GLU A 73 -9.80 -8.98 -11.07
C GLU A 73 -9.78 -9.67 -9.70
N GLN A 74 -8.61 -9.88 -9.12
CA GLN A 74 -8.48 -10.55 -7.83
C GLN A 74 -8.87 -9.66 -6.65
N ALA A 75 -8.71 -8.34 -6.75
CA ALA A 75 -9.30 -7.42 -5.78
C ALA A 75 -10.82 -7.56 -5.75
N ARG A 76 -11.46 -7.65 -6.93
CA ARG A 76 -12.90 -7.87 -7.04
C ARG A 76 -13.29 -9.23 -6.47
N GLN A 77 -12.58 -10.30 -6.81
CA GLN A 77 -12.79 -11.64 -6.23
C GLN A 77 -12.74 -11.61 -4.70
N LEU A 78 -11.72 -10.99 -4.11
CA LEU A 78 -11.58 -10.89 -2.66
C LEU A 78 -12.77 -10.18 -2.00
N LEU A 79 -13.28 -9.10 -2.63
CA LEU A 79 -14.35 -8.29 -2.06
C LEU A 79 -15.76 -8.88 -2.32
N GLU A 80 -16.03 -9.44 -3.52
CA GLU A 80 -17.35 -9.92 -3.90
C GLU A 80 -17.57 -11.41 -3.65
N ASP A 81 -16.58 -12.27 -3.94
CA ASP A 81 -16.74 -13.71 -3.86
C ASP A 81 -16.27 -14.26 -2.50
N GLU A 82 -15.12 -13.79 -2.02
CA GLU A 82 -14.55 -14.22 -0.75
C GLU A 82 -15.10 -13.42 0.44
N GLU A 83 -15.69 -12.25 0.17
CA GLU A 83 -16.28 -11.34 1.17
C GLU A 83 -15.30 -11.01 2.31
N VAL A 84 -14.05 -10.63 1.95
CA VAL A 84 -13.04 -10.27 2.95
C VAL A 84 -13.37 -8.93 3.61
N ASP A 85 -13.09 -8.83 4.91
CA ASP A 85 -13.35 -7.61 5.70
C ASP A 85 -12.35 -6.49 5.37
N VAL A 86 -11.11 -6.85 4.97
CA VAL A 86 -10.01 -5.93 4.69
C VAL A 86 -9.01 -6.59 3.77
N VAL A 87 -8.28 -5.78 2.98
CA VAL A 87 -7.19 -6.27 2.13
C VAL A 87 -5.88 -5.57 2.48
N PHE A 88 -4.84 -6.35 2.70
CA PHE A 88 -3.45 -5.89 2.71
C PHE A 88 -2.81 -6.27 1.38
N GLY A 89 -2.29 -5.30 0.65
CA GLY A 89 -1.78 -5.68 -0.64
C GLY A 89 -1.27 -4.56 -1.52
N THR A 90 -0.90 -5.02 -2.69
CA THR A 90 -0.19 -4.29 -3.73
C THR A 90 1.20 -3.79 -3.28
N TRP A 91 2.09 -3.57 -4.23
CA TRP A 91 3.43 -3.06 -3.96
C TRP A 91 3.82 -1.97 -4.96
N THR A 92 3.58 -2.21 -6.25
CA THR A 92 3.87 -1.21 -7.28
C THR A 92 2.80 -0.13 -7.33
N SER A 93 3.18 1.08 -7.73
CA SER A 93 2.20 2.16 -7.92
C SER A 93 1.14 1.82 -8.98
N VAL A 94 1.52 1.06 -10.02
CA VAL A 94 0.55 0.61 -11.04
C VAL A 94 -0.43 -0.40 -10.47
N SER A 95 0.02 -1.40 -9.68
CA SER A 95 -0.90 -2.36 -9.05
C SER A 95 -1.90 -1.65 -8.14
N ARG A 96 -1.43 -0.71 -7.30
CA ARG A 96 -2.31 0.12 -6.46
C ARG A 96 -3.34 0.88 -7.30
N LYS A 97 -2.89 1.57 -8.36
CA LYS A 97 -3.78 2.33 -9.25
C LYS A 97 -4.76 1.45 -10.03
N SER A 98 -4.39 0.20 -10.31
CA SER A 98 -5.30 -0.77 -10.95
C SER A 98 -6.44 -1.22 -10.04
N VAL A 99 -6.16 -1.38 -8.75
CA VAL A 99 -7.17 -1.85 -7.79
C VAL A 99 -8.02 -0.73 -7.20
N LEU A 100 -7.51 0.50 -7.15
CA LEU A 100 -8.17 1.64 -6.53
C LEU A 100 -9.64 1.80 -6.99
N PRO A 101 -9.97 1.78 -8.30
CA PRO A 101 -11.36 1.91 -8.74
C PRO A 101 -12.26 0.78 -8.22
N VAL A 102 -11.72 -0.43 -8.03
CA VAL A 102 -12.48 -1.58 -7.50
C VAL A 102 -12.80 -1.38 -6.03
N PHE A 103 -11.82 -0.92 -5.24
CA PHE A 103 -12.05 -0.63 -3.81
C PHE A 103 -13.05 0.51 -3.60
N GLU A 104 -13.01 1.55 -4.45
CA GLU A 104 -13.95 2.67 -4.39
C GLU A 104 -15.36 2.24 -4.82
N GLU A 105 -15.50 1.45 -5.89
CA GLU A 105 -16.78 0.94 -6.39
C GLU A 105 -17.47 0.04 -5.36
N LEU A 106 -16.71 -0.87 -4.74
CA LEU A 106 -17.25 -1.89 -3.82
C LEU A 106 -17.17 -1.46 -2.35
N ASN A 107 -16.74 -0.24 -2.08
CA ASN A 107 -16.52 0.28 -0.72
C ASN A 107 -15.65 -0.67 0.13
N GLY A 108 -14.66 -1.29 -0.48
CA GLY A 108 -13.67 -2.14 0.19
C GLY A 108 -12.62 -1.31 0.92
N LEU A 109 -11.82 -1.96 1.75
CA LEU A 109 -10.75 -1.33 2.52
C LEU A 109 -9.40 -1.93 2.17
N LEU A 110 -8.47 -1.07 1.68
CA LEU A 110 -7.10 -1.44 1.32
C LEU A 110 -6.09 -0.82 2.27
N PHE A 111 -5.21 -1.62 2.83
CA PHE A 111 -4.00 -1.18 3.50
C PHE A 111 -2.81 -1.35 2.55
N TYR A 112 -2.31 -0.24 2.02
CA TYR A 112 -1.17 -0.18 1.11
C TYR A 112 0.13 -0.03 1.92
N PRO A 113 1.04 -1.05 1.92
CA PRO A 113 2.07 -1.15 2.95
C PRO A 113 3.36 -0.37 2.68
N VAL A 114 3.60 0.11 1.45
CA VAL A 114 4.89 0.66 1.04
C VAL A 114 4.85 2.15 0.73
N GLN A 115 6.02 2.76 0.56
CA GLN A 115 6.14 4.16 0.12
C GLN A 115 5.50 4.36 -1.26
N TYR A 116 5.07 5.58 -1.51
CA TYR A 116 4.45 5.94 -2.78
C TYR A 116 4.76 7.39 -3.18
N GLU A 117 4.41 7.74 -4.40
CA GLU A 117 4.67 9.06 -4.98
C GLU A 117 3.80 10.19 -4.42
N GLY A 118 2.86 9.90 -3.53
CA GLY A 118 1.87 10.88 -3.09
C GLY A 118 0.86 11.22 -4.19
N GLU A 119 0.28 12.43 -4.15
CA GLU A 119 -0.68 12.97 -5.13
C GLU A 119 -1.91 12.08 -5.37
N GLU A 120 -2.27 11.24 -4.39
CA GLU A 120 -3.41 10.35 -4.42
C GLU A 120 -3.99 10.25 -3.02
N SER A 121 -5.31 10.29 -2.92
CA SER A 121 -6.05 10.04 -1.69
C SER A 121 -7.36 9.33 -2.01
N SER A 122 -7.76 8.40 -1.15
CA SER A 122 -9.04 7.71 -1.23
C SER A 122 -9.53 7.39 0.17
N GLU A 123 -10.83 7.43 0.38
CA GLU A 123 -11.45 7.01 1.64
C GLU A 123 -11.33 5.49 1.85
N ASN A 124 -11.03 4.75 0.79
CA ASN A 124 -10.91 3.30 0.77
C ASN A 124 -9.47 2.79 0.95
N VAL A 125 -8.46 3.70 1.07
CA VAL A 125 -7.05 3.29 1.14
C VAL A 125 -6.33 3.93 2.31
N PHE A 126 -5.73 3.09 3.14
CA PHE A 126 -4.72 3.51 4.12
C PHE A 126 -3.33 3.42 3.50
N TYR A 127 -2.71 4.56 3.26
CA TYR A 127 -1.34 4.68 2.76
C TYR A 127 -0.38 4.65 3.95
N LEU A 128 0.27 3.50 4.19
CA LEU A 128 1.09 3.28 5.38
C LEU A 128 2.56 3.66 5.18
N GLY A 129 3.00 3.75 3.93
CA GLY A 129 4.37 4.09 3.58
C GLY A 129 4.60 5.60 3.44
N ALA A 130 5.88 5.98 3.38
CA ALA A 130 6.29 7.35 3.26
C ALA A 130 5.90 7.98 1.90
N ALA A 131 5.39 9.20 1.95
CA ALA A 131 5.21 10.07 0.79
C ALA A 131 6.50 10.90 0.54
N PRO A 132 6.64 11.59 -0.60
CA PRO A 132 7.85 12.34 -0.95
C PRO A 132 8.28 13.37 0.10
N ASN A 133 7.36 14.02 0.78
CA ASN A 133 7.64 14.98 1.86
C ASN A 133 8.21 14.33 3.12
N GLN A 134 8.12 13.03 3.25
CA GLN A 134 8.64 12.26 4.38
C GLN A 134 9.95 11.53 4.04
N GLN A 135 10.29 11.40 2.77
CA GLN A 135 11.45 10.64 2.30
C GLN A 135 12.34 11.42 1.34
N ALA A 136 11.85 11.75 0.15
CA ALA A 136 12.65 12.30 -0.93
C ALA A 136 13.01 13.78 -0.71
N ILE A 137 12.05 14.60 -0.29
CA ILE A 137 12.25 16.04 -0.02
C ILE A 137 13.27 16.25 1.12
N PRO A 138 13.18 15.60 2.30
CA PRO A 138 14.19 15.74 3.33
C PRO A 138 15.59 15.31 2.89
N ALA A 139 15.71 14.32 2.00
CA ALA A 139 16.99 13.92 1.44
C ALA A 139 17.59 15.03 0.53
N VAL A 140 16.76 15.66 -0.29
CA VAL A 140 17.16 16.81 -1.12
C VAL A 140 17.57 17.99 -0.24
N ASP A 141 16.83 18.31 0.81
CA ASP A 141 17.16 19.37 1.75
C ASP A 141 18.53 19.15 2.40
N TYR A 142 18.79 17.94 2.87
CA TYR A 142 20.07 17.58 3.45
C TYR A 142 21.22 17.75 2.44
N LEU A 143 21.05 17.22 1.23
CA LEU A 143 22.06 17.28 0.19
C LEU A 143 22.34 18.74 -0.23
N LYS A 144 21.32 19.57 -0.34
CA LYS A 144 21.44 20.98 -0.71
C LYS A 144 22.08 21.81 0.40
N ASN A 145 21.54 21.71 1.63
CA ASN A 145 21.84 22.65 2.70
C ASN A 145 23.07 22.24 3.53
N GLU A 146 23.27 20.92 3.75
CA GLU A 146 24.36 20.42 4.59
C GLU A 146 25.57 19.94 3.75
N VAL A 147 25.32 19.37 2.57
CA VAL A 147 26.39 18.86 1.69
C VAL A 147 26.81 19.90 0.66
N GLY A 148 25.94 20.85 0.33
CA GLY A 148 26.21 21.91 -0.65
C GLY A 148 26.13 21.45 -2.10
N VAL A 149 25.22 20.52 -2.40
CA VAL A 149 24.98 20.06 -3.78
C VAL A 149 24.30 21.16 -4.59
N GLU A 150 24.93 21.54 -5.70
CA GLU A 150 24.44 22.59 -6.60
C GLU A 150 23.82 22.03 -7.88
N ARG A 151 24.28 20.86 -8.37
CA ARG A 151 23.82 20.24 -9.62
C ARG A 151 23.18 18.89 -9.37
N TRP A 152 22.03 18.66 -10.00
CA TRP A 152 21.15 17.55 -9.71
C TRP A 152 20.90 16.67 -10.94
N ALA A 153 20.97 15.36 -10.74
CA ALA A 153 20.56 14.37 -11.71
C ALA A 153 19.46 13.49 -11.10
N LEU A 154 18.23 13.70 -11.56
CA LEU A 154 17.06 12.92 -11.16
C LEU A 154 16.89 11.77 -12.14
N LEU A 155 17.26 10.56 -11.73
CA LEU A 155 17.22 9.37 -12.56
C LEU A 155 16.08 8.46 -12.15
N GLY A 156 15.46 7.81 -13.11
CA GLY A 156 14.37 6.85 -12.86
C GLY A 156 14.11 5.96 -14.04
N THR A 157 13.41 4.87 -13.82
CA THR A 157 12.82 4.07 -14.90
C THR A 157 11.61 4.81 -15.47
N ASP A 158 11.25 4.51 -16.72
CA ASP A 158 10.04 5.06 -17.36
C ASP A 158 8.78 4.41 -16.73
N TYR A 159 8.42 4.89 -15.54
CA TYR A 159 7.39 4.32 -14.71
C TYR A 159 6.71 5.40 -13.84
N VAL A 160 5.48 5.21 -13.43
CA VAL A 160 4.68 6.23 -12.73
C VAL A 160 5.36 6.76 -11.46
N TYR A 161 5.90 5.90 -10.59
CA TYR A 161 6.52 6.32 -9.34
C TYR A 161 7.72 7.27 -9.54
N PRO A 162 8.79 6.93 -10.31
CA PRO A 162 9.90 7.86 -10.51
C PRO A 162 9.51 9.10 -11.32
N ARG A 163 8.61 8.97 -12.31
CA ARG A 163 8.15 10.14 -13.07
C ARG A 163 7.47 11.18 -12.18
N THR A 164 6.56 10.74 -11.32
CA THR A 164 5.84 11.64 -10.40
C THR A 164 6.79 12.18 -9.33
N THR A 165 7.61 11.32 -8.72
CA THR A 165 8.59 11.75 -7.71
C THR A 165 9.59 12.75 -8.28
N ASN A 166 10.16 12.49 -9.45
CA ASN A 166 11.10 13.43 -10.09
C ASN A 166 10.45 14.76 -10.44
N LYS A 167 9.19 14.76 -10.88
CA LYS A 167 8.44 16.01 -11.12
C LYS A 167 8.26 16.83 -9.82
N ILE A 168 7.95 16.17 -8.71
CA ILE A 168 7.85 16.81 -7.40
C ILE A 168 9.21 17.40 -6.99
N LEU A 169 10.28 16.62 -7.12
CA LEU A 169 11.63 17.05 -6.77
C LEU A 169 12.15 18.16 -7.68
N GLU A 170 11.86 18.11 -8.97
CA GLU A 170 12.19 19.19 -9.91
C GLU A 170 11.55 20.52 -9.47
N GLN A 171 10.24 20.48 -9.19
CA GLN A 171 9.55 21.69 -8.73
C GLN A 171 10.09 22.17 -7.39
N TYR A 172 10.34 21.26 -6.45
CA TYR A 172 10.91 21.59 -5.16
C TYR A 172 12.29 22.24 -5.26
N LEU A 173 13.17 21.72 -6.11
CA LEU A 173 14.50 22.29 -6.38
C LEU A 173 14.41 23.69 -6.98
N LYS A 174 13.51 23.92 -7.95
CA LYS A 174 13.27 25.23 -8.54
C LYS A 174 12.78 26.24 -7.50
N ASP A 175 11.81 25.85 -6.67
CA ASP A 175 11.30 26.69 -5.59
C ASP A 175 12.38 26.99 -4.53
N ALA A 176 13.34 26.09 -4.35
CA ALA A 176 14.52 26.27 -3.52
C ALA A 176 15.66 27.08 -4.20
N GLY A 177 15.44 27.61 -5.40
CA GLY A 177 16.34 28.50 -6.12
C GLY A 177 17.41 27.82 -6.97
N VAL A 178 17.28 26.52 -7.26
CA VAL A 178 18.17 25.82 -8.20
C VAL A 178 17.78 26.18 -9.64
N ALA A 179 18.76 26.57 -10.47
CA ALA A 179 18.52 26.96 -11.85
C ALA A 179 18.15 25.72 -12.72
N ASP A 180 17.36 25.94 -13.76
CA ASP A 180 16.86 24.86 -14.64
C ASP A 180 18.04 24.08 -15.31
N GLU A 181 19.13 24.78 -15.67
CA GLU A 181 20.34 24.18 -16.25
C GLU A 181 21.10 23.27 -15.29
N ASP A 182 20.85 23.36 -14.00
CA ASP A 182 21.48 22.53 -12.95
C ASP A 182 20.60 21.34 -12.55
N ILE A 183 19.45 21.13 -13.21
CA ILE A 183 18.56 20.00 -12.99
C ILE A 183 18.44 19.17 -14.26
N MET A 184 18.98 17.96 -14.23
CA MET A 184 18.85 16.98 -15.30
C MET A 184 17.86 15.88 -14.88
N ILE A 185 16.93 15.53 -15.77
CA ILE A 185 16.00 14.41 -15.55
C ILE A 185 16.22 13.40 -16.68
N ASN A 186 16.28 12.11 -16.33
CA ASN A 186 16.42 11.01 -17.28
C ASN A 186 15.64 9.77 -16.82
N TYR A 187 15.03 9.06 -17.80
CA TYR A 187 14.23 7.84 -17.59
C TYR A 187 14.69 6.70 -18.47
#